data_a2de52a884d185ebda315b946dc746cb
#
_entry.id   a2de52a884d185ebda315b946dc746cb
#
_cell.length_a   1.000
_cell.length_b   1.000
_cell.length_c   1.000
_cell.angle_alpha   90.00
_cell.angle_beta   90.00
_cell.angle_gamma   90.00
#
_symmetry.space_group_name_H-M   'P 1'
#
loop_
_entity.id
_entity.type
_entity.pdbx_description
1 polymer ?
#
loop_
_entity_poly.entity_id
_entity_poly.type
_entity_poly.pdbx_seq_one_letter_code
_entity_poly.pdbx_strand_id
1 'polypeptide(L)'
;MNLLTSERSHARNSYYDAVSARSNLQIMLETLATEIVFEGSSCKLKAKSVRITDKKTGTTRTVYAKKELVLACGSVNTPQLLQLSGIGPRSVLEAAGIPVKLEYNGVGANFQDHPYTNVQFNILNVSKPNPSSYSDPAFNASAWAECRANKTGPLTLSRGNGLAMVPLQIVDPERYNSLAEQVRSSDNEAFLPAVYKNSKKLLKGFKAQRAILTNLYKSAKAGVVKHTISRSSIFEIISLKKPILRGTIIINPANP
;
A
#
# COMPACT_ATOMS: atom_id res chain seq x y z
N MET A 1 -18.06 5.32 1.85
CA MET A 1 -18.96 5.44 3.02
C MET A 1 -20.32 4.93 2.61
N ASN A 2 -20.98 4.15 3.44
CA ASN A 2 -22.37 3.77 3.23
C ASN A 2 -23.27 4.96 3.57
N LEU A 3 -24.06 5.43 2.61
CA LEU A 3 -24.90 6.62 2.79
C LEU A 3 -26.04 6.43 3.79
N LEU A 4 -26.49 5.18 4.01
CA LEU A 4 -27.59 4.87 4.93
C LEU A 4 -27.14 4.73 6.38
N THR A 5 -25.91 4.22 6.59
CA THR A 5 -25.39 3.95 7.94
C THR A 5 -24.35 4.97 8.40
N SER A 6 -23.88 5.83 7.49
CA SER A 6 -22.75 6.74 7.69
C SER A 6 -21.46 6.04 8.15
N GLU A 7 -21.37 4.73 7.91
CA GLU A 7 -20.22 3.91 8.27
C GLU A 7 -19.26 3.71 7.08
N ARG A 8 -18.02 3.38 7.40
CA ARG A 8 -17.04 3.05 6.39
C ARG A 8 -17.42 1.75 5.67
N SER A 9 -17.53 1.81 4.35
CA SER A 9 -17.62 0.59 3.53
C SER A 9 -16.25 -0.08 3.47
N HIS A 10 -16.20 -1.36 3.74
CA HIS A 10 -15.00 -2.21 3.67
C HIS A 10 -15.37 -3.61 3.13
N ALA A 11 -14.38 -4.42 2.82
CA ALA A 11 -14.59 -5.69 2.13
C ALA A 11 -15.55 -6.64 2.87
N ARG A 12 -15.58 -6.62 4.20
CA ARG A 12 -16.49 -7.45 4.97
C ARG A 12 -17.94 -7.08 4.68
N ASN A 13 -18.35 -5.83 4.99
CA ASN A 13 -19.75 -5.42 4.87
C ASN A 13 -20.21 -5.25 3.41
N SER A 14 -19.29 -5.04 2.47
CA SER A 14 -19.64 -4.83 1.05
C SER A 14 -19.71 -6.14 0.26
N TYR A 15 -18.96 -7.16 0.65
CA TYR A 15 -18.85 -8.40 -0.12
C TYR A 15 -19.11 -9.65 0.71
N TYR A 16 -18.49 -9.78 1.88
CA TYR A 16 -18.54 -11.01 2.65
C TYR A 16 -19.91 -11.23 3.32
N ASP A 17 -20.43 -10.23 4.02
CA ASP A 17 -21.66 -10.38 4.81
C ASP A 17 -22.85 -10.87 3.95
N ALA A 18 -22.92 -10.39 2.70
CA ALA A 18 -23.97 -10.80 1.75
C ALA A 18 -23.88 -12.26 1.29
N VAL A 19 -22.70 -12.88 1.43
CA VAL A 19 -22.44 -14.26 0.94
C VAL A 19 -21.96 -15.20 2.04
N SER A 20 -21.93 -14.75 3.29
CA SER A 20 -21.41 -15.49 4.44
C SER A 20 -22.11 -16.82 4.70
N ALA A 21 -23.40 -16.92 4.34
CA ALA A 21 -24.19 -18.13 4.48
C ALA A 21 -23.94 -19.21 3.40
N ARG A 22 -23.08 -18.92 2.40
CA ARG A 22 -22.79 -19.91 1.36
C ARG A 22 -21.97 -21.07 1.90
N SER A 23 -22.43 -22.30 1.71
CA SER A 23 -21.74 -23.52 2.18
C SER A 23 -20.39 -23.77 1.50
N ASN A 24 -20.17 -23.18 0.32
CA ASN A 24 -18.93 -23.29 -0.43
C ASN A 24 -17.92 -22.16 -0.12
N LEU A 25 -18.22 -21.27 0.84
CA LEU A 25 -17.33 -20.23 1.30
C LEU A 25 -16.87 -20.53 2.73
N GLN A 26 -15.57 -20.63 2.93
CA GLN A 26 -14.96 -20.82 4.25
C GLN A 26 -13.90 -19.75 4.50
N ILE A 27 -13.95 -19.13 5.67
CA ILE A 27 -12.92 -18.22 6.16
C ILE A 27 -12.20 -18.87 7.34
N MET A 28 -10.88 -18.89 7.27
CA MET A 28 -10.01 -19.33 8.35
C MET A 28 -9.36 -18.11 8.99
N LEU A 29 -9.85 -17.72 10.16
CA LEU A 29 -9.26 -16.65 10.96
C LEU A 29 -8.02 -17.15 11.69
N GLU A 30 -7.20 -16.24 12.20
CA GLU A 30 -5.96 -16.53 12.96
C GLU A 30 -5.05 -17.55 12.24
N THR A 31 -5.02 -17.49 10.90
CA THR A 31 -4.30 -18.44 10.07
C THR A 31 -3.29 -17.70 9.18
N LEU A 32 -2.04 -18.16 9.23
CA LEU A 32 -0.94 -17.61 8.43
C LEU A 32 -0.62 -18.58 7.28
N ALA A 33 -0.60 -18.06 6.05
CA ALA A 33 -0.02 -18.78 4.91
C ALA A 33 1.51 -18.67 4.97
N THR A 34 2.20 -19.79 5.02
CA THR A 34 3.66 -19.86 5.21
C THR A 34 4.42 -20.23 3.95
N GLU A 35 3.80 -21.04 3.07
CA GLU A 35 4.45 -21.47 1.82
C GLU A 35 3.40 -21.86 0.77
N ILE A 36 3.69 -21.54 -0.49
CA ILE A 36 3.00 -22.11 -1.65
C ILE A 36 3.78 -23.32 -2.13
N VAL A 37 3.13 -24.47 -2.16
CA VAL A 37 3.72 -25.70 -2.69
C VAL A 37 3.46 -25.76 -4.19
N PHE A 38 4.53 -25.89 -4.95
CA PHE A 38 4.49 -26.00 -6.41
C PHE A 38 4.79 -27.44 -6.85
N GLU A 39 4.21 -27.83 -7.96
CA GLU A 39 4.56 -29.03 -8.73
C GLU A 39 5.11 -28.64 -10.11
N GLY A 40 5.88 -29.50 -10.74
CA GLY A 40 6.52 -29.25 -12.02
C GLY A 40 7.92 -28.66 -11.90
N SER A 41 8.51 -28.30 -13.04
CA SER A 41 9.83 -27.69 -13.14
C SER A 41 9.73 -26.18 -13.43
N SER A 42 10.85 -25.47 -13.36
CA SER A 42 10.93 -24.00 -13.53
C SER A 42 10.20 -23.44 -14.75
N CYS A 43 10.11 -24.21 -15.85
CA CYS A 43 9.40 -23.79 -17.07
C CYS A 43 7.88 -24.08 -17.03
N LYS A 44 7.41 -24.90 -16.09
CA LYS A 44 6.01 -25.34 -15.96
C LYS A 44 5.57 -25.46 -14.51
N LEU A 45 5.98 -24.50 -13.67
CA LEU A 45 5.55 -24.46 -12.26
C LEU A 45 4.05 -24.23 -12.16
N LYS A 46 3.38 -25.07 -11.39
CA LYS A 46 1.96 -24.96 -11.08
C LYS A 46 1.77 -24.95 -9.57
N ALA A 47 1.03 -23.95 -9.07
CA ALA A 47 0.65 -23.92 -7.66
C ALA A 47 -0.33 -25.05 -7.37
N LYS A 48 0.01 -25.92 -6.40
CA LYS A 48 -0.78 -27.09 -6.03
C LYS A 48 -1.54 -26.90 -4.74
N SER A 49 -0.88 -26.31 -3.76
CA SER A 49 -1.42 -26.16 -2.42
C SER A 49 -0.75 -25.00 -1.69
N VAL A 50 -1.31 -24.62 -0.56
CA VAL A 50 -0.72 -23.67 0.39
C VAL A 50 -0.54 -24.35 1.74
N ARG A 51 0.62 -24.14 2.36
CA ARG A 51 0.88 -24.51 3.75
C ARG A 51 0.40 -23.38 4.64
N ILE A 52 -0.39 -23.72 5.63
CA ILE A 52 -0.99 -22.74 6.56
C ILE A 52 -0.70 -23.17 8.00
N THR A 53 -0.51 -22.17 8.87
CA THR A 53 -0.28 -22.38 10.30
C THR A 53 -1.32 -21.64 11.11
N ASP A 54 -2.00 -22.34 12.00
CA ASP A 54 -2.88 -21.75 13.00
C ASP A 54 -2.03 -20.98 14.03
N LYS A 55 -2.29 -19.69 14.20
CA LYS A 55 -1.48 -18.84 15.07
C LYS A 55 -1.68 -19.12 16.56
N LYS A 56 -2.80 -19.75 16.95
CA LYS A 56 -3.09 -20.06 18.36
C LYS A 56 -2.44 -21.38 18.79
N THR A 57 -2.52 -22.38 17.92
CA THR A 57 -2.04 -23.74 18.26
C THR A 57 -0.66 -24.03 17.70
N GLY A 58 -0.16 -23.25 16.74
CA GLY A 58 1.06 -23.55 15.99
C GLY A 58 0.91 -24.71 14.99
N THR A 59 -0.28 -25.30 14.88
CA THR A 59 -0.52 -26.46 14.03
C THR A 59 -0.44 -26.08 12.56
N THR A 60 0.41 -26.78 11.81
CA THR A 60 0.57 -26.59 10.37
C THR A 60 -0.20 -27.65 9.59
N ARG A 61 -0.88 -27.25 8.52
CA ARG A 61 -1.58 -28.13 7.59
C ARG A 61 -1.48 -27.62 6.15
N THR A 62 -1.81 -28.47 5.19
CA THR A 62 -1.78 -28.16 3.77
C THR A 62 -3.19 -28.11 3.21
N VAL A 63 -3.51 -27.02 2.48
CA VAL A 63 -4.79 -26.85 1.76
C VAL A 63 -4.52 -26.92 0.27
N TYR A 64 -5.21 -27.81 -0.43
CA TYR A 64 -5.03 -28.05 -1.86
C TYR A 64 -5.96 -27.19 -2.70
N ALA A 65 -5.41 -26.59 -3.77
CA ALA A 65 -6.18 -25.85 -4.74
C ALA A 65 -6.76 -26.77 -5.82
N LYS A 66 -8.08 -26.76 -6.01
CA LYS A 66 -8.73 -27.55 -7.08
C LYS A 66 -8.69 -26.83 -8.43
N LYS A 67 -8.75 -25.50 -8.44
CA LYS A 67 -8.78 -24.69 -9.67
C LYS A 67 -7.60 -23.72 -9.72
N GLU A 68 -7.54 -22.80 -8.77
CA GLU A 68 -6.54 -21.75 -8.73
C GLU A 68 -6.23 -21.35 -7.28
N LEU A 69 -5.12 -20.63 -7.11
CA LEU A 69 -4.69 -20.02 -5.86
C LEU A 69 -4.50 -18.52 -6.10
N VAL A 70 -5.28 -17.69 -5.38
CA VAL A 70 -5.22 -16.24 -5.49
C VAL A 70 -4.45 -15.66 -4.32
N LEU A 71 -3.41 -14.89 -4.61
CA LEU A 71 -2.62 -14.17 -3.61
C LEU A 71 -3.11 -12.74 -3.46
N ALA A 72 -3.66 -12.43 -2.30
CA ALA A 72 -4.16 -11.09 -1.95
C ALA A 72 -3.65 -10.65 -0.58
N CYS A 73 -2.39 -11.00 -0.25
CA CYS A 73 -1.80 -10.75 1.07
C CYS A 73 -1.29 -9.32 1.28
N GLY A 74 -1.47 -8.45 0.31
CA GLY A 74 -1.02 -7.06 0.33
C GLY A 74 0.41 -6.85 -0.19
N SER A 75 0.84 -5.59 -0.23
CA SER A 75 2.11 -5.18 -0.86
C SER A 75 3.36 -5.72 -0.17
N VAL A 76 3.27 -6.07 1.10
CA VAL A 76 4.39 -6.62 1.88
C VAL A 76 4.33 -8.15 1.91
N ASN A 77 3.20 -8.73 2.31
CA ASN A 77 3.13 -10.17 2.55
C ASN A 77 3.03 -11.01 1.27
N THR A 78 2.50 -10.45 0.15
CA THR A 78 2.47 -11.19 -1.12
C THR A 78 3.89 -11.48 -1.65
N PRO A 79 4.80 -10.49 -1.77
CA PRO A 79 6.18 -10.79 -2.16
C PRO A 79 6.92 -11.64 -1.13
N GLN A 80 6.68 -11.46 0.18
CA GLN A 80 7.23 -12.32 1.22
C GLN A 80 6.84 -13.79 1.00
N LEU A 81 5.55 -14.07 0.85
CA LEU A 81 5.06 -15.44 0.64
C LEU A 81 5.62 -16.08 -0.63
N LEU A 82 5.75 -15.30 -1.72
CA LEU A 82 6.39 -15.79 -2.96
C LEU A 82 7.86 -16.13 -2.73
N GLN A 83 8.61 -15.27 -2.05
CA GLN A 83 10.03 -15.51 -1.75
C GLN A 83 10.19 -16.72 -0.82
N LEU A 84 9.42 -16.81 0.26
CA LEU A 84 9.41 -18.01 1.13
C LEU A 84 9.06 -19.30 0.36
N SER A 85 8.36 -19.18 -0.75
CA SER A 85 7.98 -20.30 -1.61
C SER A 85 8.99 -20.61 -2.72
N GLY A 86 10.12 -19.90 -2.77
CA GLY A 86 11.19 -20.10 -3.73
C GLY A 86 11.03 -19.34 -5.05
N ILE A 87 10.16 -18.32 -5.09
CA ILE A 87 9.99 -17.44 -6.26
C ILE A 87 10.44 -16.02 -5.91
N GLY A 88 11.52 -15.56 -6.52
CA GLY A 88 12.09 -14.25 -6.23
C GLY A 88 13.46 -14.03 -6.84
N PRO A 89 14.14 -12.95 -6.45
CA PRO A 89 15.52 -12.71 -6.84
C PRO A 89 16.43 -13.80 -6.26
N ARG A 90 17.24 -14.42 -7.11
CA ARG A 90 18.14 -15.54 -6.72
C ARG A 90 18.97 -15.19 -5.49
N SER A 91 19.63 -14.05 -5.50
CA SER A 91 20.51 -13.62 -4.40
C SER A 91 19.77 -13.48 -3.05
N VAL A 92 18.50 -13.09 -3.07
CA VAL A 92 17.67 -12.99 -1.86
C VAL A 92 17.32 -14.37 -1.32
N LEU A 93 16.91 -15.27 -2.22
CA LEU A 93 16.51 -16.63 -1.85
C LEU A 93 17.70 -17.43 -1.31
N GLU A 94 18.84 -17.38 -2.01
CA GLU A 94 20.08 -18.07 -1.60
C GLU A 94 20.62 -17.56 -0.27
N ALA A 95 20.60 -16.23 -0.04
CA ALA A 95 21.00 -15.65 1.24
C ALA A 95 20.11 -16.10 2.41
N ALA A 96 18.84 -16.42 2.15
CA ALA A 96 17.89 -16.94 3.14
C ALA A 96 17.87 -18.49 3.21
N GLY A 97 18.74 -19.17 2.48
CA GLY A 97 18.76 -20.65 2.43
C GLY A 97 17.54 -21.28 1.75
N ILE A 98 16.80 -20.51 0.93
CA ILE A 98 15.59 -20.97 0.27
C ILE A 98 15.92 -21.49 -1.12
N PRO A 99 15.54 -22.74 -1.47
CA PRO A 99 15.76 -23.30 -2.80
C PRO A 99 15.07 -22.48 -3.89
N VAL A 100 15.81 -22.10 -4.92
CA VAL A 100 15.28 -21.29 -6.04
C VAL A 100 14.45 -22.20 -6.96
N LYS A 101 13.13 -22.04 -6.91
CA LYS A 101 12.20 -22.72 -7.83
C LYS A 101 12.03 -21.93 -9.13
N LEU A 102 11.94 -20.62 -9.00
CA LEU A 102 11.88 -19.69 -10.14
C LEU A 102 12.58 -18.38 -9.81
N GLU A 103 13.61 -18.05 -10.56
CA GLU A 103 14.23 -16.73 -10.47
C GLU A 103 13.33 -15.67 -11.13
N TYR A 104 12.83 -14.75 -10.33
CA TYR A 104 11.98 -13.67 -10.80
C TYR A 104 12.27 -12.37 -10.04
N ASN A 105 13.14 -11.54 -10.61
CA ASN A 105 13.62 -10.31 -9.99
C ASN A 105 12.53 -9.24 -9.79
N GLY A 106 11.34 -9.41 -10.38
CA GLY A 106 10.20 -8.53 -10.17
C GLY A 106 9.49 -8.72 -8.83
N VAL A 107 9.68 -9.88 -8.17
CA VAL A 107 9.06 -10.14 -6.87
C VAL A 107 9.70 -9.26 -5.81
N GLY A 108 8.87 -8.44 -5.15
CA GLY A 108 9.31 -7.47 -4.17
C GLY A 108 9.90 -6.18 -4.74
N ALA A 109 10.11 -6.07 -6.06
CA ALA A 109 10.57 -4.84 -6.68
C ALA A 109 9.44 -3.80 -6.84
N ASN A 110 9.80 -2.58 -7.20
CA ASN A 110 8.89 -1.46 -7.46
C ASN A 110 8.09 -1.00 -6.24
N PHE A 111 8.60 -1.23 -5.05
CA PHE A 111 7.98 -0.71 -3.84
C PHE A 111 8.03 0.82 -3.86
N GLN A 112 6.88 1.44 -3.60
CA GLN A 112 6.70 2.88 -3.57
C GLN A 112 5.80 3.24 -2.40
N ASP A 113 6.16 4.31 -1.71
CA ASP A 113 5.27 4.96 -0.76
C ASP A 113 5.35 6.47 -0.95
N HIS A 114 4.41 7.18 -0.37
CA HIS A 114 4.33 8.62 -0.47
C HIS A 114 5.21 9.28 0.60
N PRO A 115 6.39 9.83 0.27
CA PRO A 115 7.09 10.69 1.19
C PRO A 115 6.17 11.85 1.59
N TYR A 116 6.11 12.15 2.88
CA TYR A 116 5.30 13.24 3.37
C TYR A 116 6.04 14.05 4.44
N THR A 117 5.61 15.27 4.59
CA THR A 117 6.00 16.15 5.69
C THR A 117 4.76 16.72 6.35
N ASN A 118 4.89 17.04 7.63
CA ASN A 118 3.88 17.80 8.36
C ASN A 118 4.29 19.26 8.36
N VAL A 119 3.38 20.13 7.95
CA VAL A 119 3.56 21.57 8.06
C VAL A 119 2.58 22.10 9.10
N GLN A 120 3.11 22.81 10.07
CA GLN A 120 2.30 23.40 11.14
C GLN A 120 1.84 24.79 10.74
N PHE A 121 0.56 25.07 10.93
CA PHE A 121 -0.06 26.36 10.69
C PHE A 121 -0.79 26.85 11.94
N ASN A 122 -0.74 28.13 12.17
CA ASN A 122 -1.63 28.77 13.14
C ASN A 122 -2.93 29.15 12.42
N ILE A 123 -3.98 28.36 12.65
CA ILE A 123 -5.29 28.63 12.07
C ILE A 123 -6.06 29.54 13.02
N LEU A 124 -6.39 30.71 12.53
CA LEU A 124 -7.18 31.69 13.27
C LEU A 124 -8.68 31.46 13.02
N ASN A 125 -9.50 31.76 14.02
CA ASN A 125 -10.98 31.76 13.93
C ASN A 125 -11.58 30.40 13.51
N VAL A 126 -11.04 29.30 14.05
CA VAL A 126 -11.59 27.96 13.76
C VAL A 126 -12.93 27.79 14.46
N SER A 127 -13.98 27.59 13.69
CA SER A 127 -15.32 27.32 14.24
C SER A 127 -15.38 25.99 14.99
N LYS A 128 -16.17 25.95 16.05
CA LYS A 128 -16.51 24.72 16.78
C LYS A 128 -17.89 24.21 16.34
N PRO A 129 -18.17 22.90 16.37
CA PRO A 129 -17.21 21.84 16.73
C PRO A 129 -16.19 21.59 15.62
N ASN A 130 -14.99 21.23 16.04
CA ASN A 130 -13.88 20.83 15.19
C ASN A 130 -13.22 19.58 15.78
N PRO A 131 -12.26 18.91 15.12
CA PRO A 131 -11.65 17.71 15.65
C PRO A 131 -10.99 17.86 17.04
N SER A 132 -10.57 19.05 17.46
CA SER A 132 -10.08 19.24 18.83
C SER A 132 -11.19 19.13 19.88
N SER A 133 -12.45 19.34 19.48
CA SER A 133 -13.60 19.17 20.38
C SER A 133 -13.76 17.74 20.92
N TYR A 134 -13.22 16.73 20.20
CA TYR A 134 -13.26 15.35 20.69
C TYR A 134 -12.35 15.07 21.88
N SER A 135 -11.48 16.03 22.24
CA SER A 135 -10.69 15.97 23.49
C SER A 135 -11.55 16.22 24.73
N ASP A 136 -12.72 16.83 24.55
CA ASP A 136 -13.74 16.95 25.60
C ASP A 136 -14.52 15.63 25.72
N PRO A 137 -14.46 14.93 26.86
CA PRO A 137 -15.16 13.66 27.04
C PRO A 137 -16.68 13.75 26.88
N ALA A 138 -17.32 14.85 27.32
CA ALA A 138 -18.76 15.06 27.21
C ALA A 138 -19.17 15.23 25.75
N PHE A 139 -18.44 16.06 24.99
CA PHE A 139 -18.66 16.21 23.56
C PHE A 139 -18.46 14.89 22.81
N ASN A 140 -17.40 14.16 23.12
CA ASN A 140 -17.12 12.89 22.48
C ASN A 140 -18.22 11.85 22.76
N ALA A 141 -18.71 11.75 23.99
CA ALA A 141 -19.79 10.84 24.36
C ALA A 141 -21.09 11.20 23.64
N SER A 142 -21.47 12.49 23.59
CA SER A 142 -22.67 12.95 22.88
C SER A 142 -22.59 12.70 21.39
N ALA A 143 -21.43 12.96 20.75
CA ALA A 143 -21.21 12.73 19.34
C ALA A 143 -21.32 11.22 18.98
N TRP A 144 -20.84 10.33 19.85
CA TRP A 144 -21.03 8.88 19.68
C TRP A 144 -22.48 8.45 19.86
N ALA A 145 -23.19 9.02 20.83
CA ALA A 145 -24.61 8.73 21.04
C ALA A 145 -25.45 9.12 19.81
N GLU A 146 -25.23 10.34 19.30
CA GLU A 146 -25.91 10.82 18.08
C GLU A 146 -25.58 9.95 16.85
N CYS A 147 -24.33 9.64 16.63
CA CYS A 147 -23.91 8.82 15.50
C CYS A 147 -24.54 7.41 15.54
N ARG A 148 -24.64 6.80 16.72
CA ARG A 148 -25.24 5.47 16.87
C ARG A 148 -26.76 5.50 16.68
N ALA A 149 -27.44 6.49 17.27
CA ALA A 149 -28.91 6.59 17.22
C ALA A 149 -29.41 7.04 15.85
N ASN A 150 -28.85 8.11 15.31
CA ASN A 150 -29.42 8.83 14.20
C ASN A 150 -28.59 8.73 12.90
N LYS A 151 -27.36 8.17 12.97
CA LYS A 151 -26.41 8.14 11.84
C LYS A 151 -26.07 9.54 11.31
N THR A 152 -26.11 10.53 12.20
CA THR A 152 -25.82 11.94 11.95
C THR A 152 -24.72 12.45 12.89
N GLY A 153 -24.45 13.74 12.82
CA GLY A 153 -23.51 14.40 13.70
C GLY A 153 -22.06 14.37 13.24
N PRO A 154 -21.17 14.93 14.07
CA PRO A 154 -19.79 15.21 13.64
C PRO A 154 -18.95 13.98 13.36
N LEU A 155 -19.27 12.81 13.92
CA LEU A 155 -18.56 11.54 13.63
C LEU A 155 -18.86 10.97 12.24
N THR A 156 -19.91 11.41 11.58
CA THR A 156 -20.22 11.00 10.20
C THR A 156 -19.38 11.75 9.16
N LEU A 157 -18.67 12.79 9.58
CA LEU A 157 -17.78 13.55 8.73
C LEU A 157 -16.36 12.98 8.76
N SER A 158 -15.74 12.87 7.59
CA SER A 158 -14.34 12.48 7.49
C SER A 158 -13.43 13.53 8.15
N ARG A 159 -12.39 13.10 8.86
CA ARG A 159 -11.40 14.02 9.47
C ARG A 159 -10.60 14.82 8.44
N GLY A 160 -10.54 14.40 7.19
CA GLY A 160 -9.83 15.10 6.11
C GLY A 160 -10.81 15.40 4.98
N ASN A 161 -11.64 16.42 5.12
CA ASN A 161 -12.72 16.71 4.19
C ASN A 161 -12.24 17.44 2.92
N GLY A 162 -11.05 18.04 2.95
CA GLY A 162 -10.44 18.71 1.82
C GLY A 162 -9.18 17.98 1.37
N LEU A 163 -9.08 17.76 0.07
CA LEU A 163 -7.92 17.16 -0.55
C LEU A 163 -7.59 17.91 -1.83
N ALA A 164 -6.46 18.59 -1.87
CA ALA A 164 -5.94 19.19 -3.08
C ALA A 164 -4.86 18.30 -3.68
N MET A 165 -5.02 17.96 -4.97
CA MET A 165 -3.99 17.29 -5.77
C MET A 165 -3.40 18.34 -6.71
N VAL A 166 -2.22 18.85 -6.37
CA VAL A 166 -1.66 20.06 -6.97
C VAL A 166 -0.58 19.69 -7.98
N PRO A 167 -0.65 20.21 -9.22
CA PRO A 167 0.44 20.09 -10.19
C PRO A 167 1.71 20.83 -9.71
N LEU A 168 2.87 20.35 -10.14
CA LEU A 168 4.15 20.94 -9.75
C LEU A 168 4.27 22.40 -10.18
N GLN A 169 3.68 22.78 -11.31
CA GLN A 169 3.63 24.17 -11.81
C GLN A 169 2.95 25.14 -10.84
N ILE A 170 1.98 24.68 -10.05
CA ILE A 170 1.31 25.51 -9.05
C ILE A 170 2.12 25.55 -7.76
N VAL A 171 2.80 24.45 -7.42
CA VAL A 171 3.64 24.37 -6.22
C VAL A 171 4.90 25.24 -6.37
N ASP A 172 5.51 25.19 -7.56
CA ASP A 172 6.75 25.89 -7.85
C ASP A 172 6.77 26.36 -9.32
N PRO A 173 6.09 27.47 -9.63
CA PRO A 173 5.93 27.96 -10.99
C PRO A 173 7.24 28.35 -11.66
N GLU A 174 8.25 28.71 -10.88
CA GLU A 174 9.55 29.14 -11.42
C GLU A 174 10.45 27.95 -11.75
N ARG A 175 10.45 26.91 -10.94
CA ARG A 175 11.41 25.81 -11.03
C ARG A 175 10.85 24.47 -11.53
N TYR A 176 9.52 24.32 -11.74
CA TYR A 176 8.94 23.02 -12.09
C TYR A 176 9.58 22.37 -13.31
N ASN A 177 9.93 23.18 -14.34
CA ASN A 177 10.61 22.66 -15.53
C ASN A 177 12.05 22.21 -15.22
N SER A 178 12.82 23.02 -14.50
CA SER A 178 14.20 22.67 -14.13
C SER A 178 14.23 21.45 -13.20
N LEU A 179 13.30 21.34 -12.25
CA LEU A 179 13.15 20.17 -11.39
C LEU A 179 12.82 18.91 -12.19
N ALA A 180 11.90 19.01 -13.16
CA ALA A 180 11.57 17.90 -14.04
C ALA A 180 12.78 17.47 -14.91
N GLU A 181 13.58 18.43 -15.41
CA GLU A 181 14.80 18.11 -16.16
C GLU A 181 15.90 17.52 -15.27
N GLN A 182 16.07 17.99 -14.03
CA GLN A 182 16.97 17.36 -13.06
C GLN A 182 16.59 15.90 -12.82
N VAL A 183 15.32 15.60 -12.66
CA VAL A 183 14.83 14.21 -12.55
C VAL A 183 15.19 13.39 -13.79
N ARG A 184 15.08 13.95 -14.96
CA ARG A 184 15.38 13.29 -16.24
C ARG A 184 16.89 13.02 -16.41
N SER A 185 17.74 13.98 -16.05
CA SER A 185 19.18 13.98 -16.30
C SER A 185 20.00 13.38 -15.16
N SER A 186 19.51 13.36 -13.92
CA SER A 186 20.25 12.85 -12.76
C SER A 186 20.50 11.35 -12.85
N ASP A 187 21.60 10.90 -12.28
CA ASP A 187 21.88 9.48 -12.08
C ASP A 187 21.04 8.89 -10.93
N ASN A 188 19.74 8.79 -11.18
CA ASN A 188 18.83 8.18 -10.22
C ASN A 188 19.06 6.67 -10.05
N GLU A 189 19.82 6.04 -10.96
CA GLU A 189 20.11 4.61 -10.91
C GLU A 189 21.10 4.28 -9.77
N ALA A 190 21.93 5.23 -9.37
CA ALA A 190 22.84 5.08 -8.25
C ALA A 190 22.13 4.73 -6.94
N PHE A 191 20.93 5.26 -6.76
CA PHE A 191 20.10 5.06 -5.54
C PHE A 191 19.15 3.86 -5.59
N LEU A 192 19.16 3.12 -6.69
CA LEU A 192 18.31 1.93 -6.81
C LEU A 192 18.89 0.75 -6.02
N PRO A 193 18.01 -0.10 -5.42
CA PRO A 193 18.43 -1.35 -4.79
C PRO A 193 19.21 -2.26 -5.75
N ALA A 194 20.08 -3.11 -5.19
CA ALA A 194 20.95 -4.00 -5.94
C ALA A 194 20.23 -4.88 -6.97
N VAL A 195 19.00 -5.31 -6.68
CA VAL A 195 18.19 -6.13 -7.59
C VAL A 195 17.93 -5.43 -8.92
N TYR A 196 17.84 -4.09 -8.92
CA TYR A 196 17.68 -3.31 -10.15
C TYR A 196 18.99 -3.28 -10.96
N LYS A 197 20.13 -3.09 -10.27
CA LYS A 197 21.44 -3.05 -10.91
C LYS A 197 21.79 -4.38 -11.60
N ASN A 198 21.31 -5.46 -11.04
CA ASN A 198 21.54 -6.83 -11.53
C ASN A 198 20.46 -7.30 -12.54
N SER A 199 19.46 -6.48 -12.87
CA SER A 199 18.37 -6.86 -13.77
C SER A 199 18.14 -5.83 -14.88
N LYS A 200 18.59 -6.15 -16.09
CA LYS A 200 18.36 -5.31 -17.29
C LYS A 200 16.88 -5.01 -17.50
N LYS A 201 15.97 -5.96 -17.17
CA LYS A 201 14.52 -5.77 -17.32
C LYS A 201 13.98 -4.74 -16.32
N LEU A 202 14.41 -4.80 -15.06
CA LEU A 202 13.99 -3.84 -14.03
C LEU A 202 14.53 -2.45 -14.33
N LEU A 203 15.80 -2.32 -14.74
CA LEU A 203 16.37 -1.04 -15.17
C LEU A 203 15.62 -0.44 -16.36
N LYS A 204 15.31 -1.24 -17.37
CA LYS A 204 14.50 -0.77 -18.51
C LYS A 204 13.13 -0.27 -18.07
N GLY A 205 12.46 -1.00 -17.18
CA GLY A 205 11.18 -0.60 -16.58
C GLY A 205 11.28 0.70 -15.80
N PHE A 206 12.31 0.85 -14.96
CA PHE A 206 12.57 2.08 -14.21
C PHE A 206 12.80 3.29 -15.13
N LYS A 207 13.63 3.14 -16.17
CA LYS A 207 13.87 4.21 -17.17
C LYS A 207 12.58 4.65 -17.85
N ALA A 208 11.73 3.71 -18.25
CA ALA A 208 10.44 4.02 -18.83
C ALA A 208 9.50 4.76 -17.85
N GLN A 209 9.41 4.29 -16.61
CA GLN A 209 8.64 4.97 -15.56
C GLN A 209 9.16 6.38 -15.29
N ARG A 210 10.48 6.57 -15.21
CA ARG A 210 11.10 7.88 -15.01
C ARG A 210 10.73 8.86 -16.13
N ALA A 211 10.77 8.42 -17.39
CA ALA A 211 10.37 9.25 -18.53
C ALA A 211 8.89 9.70 -18.41
N ILE A 212 8.00 8.78 -18.04
CA ILE A 212 6.58 9.09 -17.81
C ILE A 212 6.43 10.10 -16.66
N LEU A 213 7.10 9.87 -15.53
CA LEU A 213 7.03 10.75 -14.37
C LEU A 213 7.55 12.15 -14.65
N THR A 214 8.64 12.28 -15.43
CA THR A 214 9.16 13.57 -15.88
C THR A 214 8.10 14.36 -16.67
N ASN A 215 7.39 13.69 -17.58
CA ASN A 215 6.31 14.32 -18.33
C ASN A 215 5.12 14.72 -17.44
N LEU A 216 4.79 13.89 -16.46
CA LEU A 216 3.75 14.21 -15.47
C LEU A 216 4.12 15.41 -14.60
N TYR A 217 5.39 15.57 -14.24
CA TYR A 217 5.87 16.73 -13.48
C TYR A 217 5.71 18.05 -14.26
N LYS A 218 5.81 18.00 -15.57
CA LYS A 218 5.59 19.15 -16.46
C LYS A 218 4.11 19.39 -16.78
N SER A 219 3.22 18.48 -16.39
CA SER A 219 1.80 18.55 -16.77
C SER A 219 0.99 19.37 -15.76
N ALA A 220 0.25 20.36 -16.25
CA ALA A 220 -0.72 21.12 -15.45
C ALA A 220 -1.93 20.27 -14.99
N LYS A 221 -2.12 19.08 -15.58
CA LYS A 221 -3.25 18.19 -15.27
C LYS A 221 -2.87 17.06 -14.31
N ALA A 222 -1.59 16.94 -13.93
CA ALA A 222 -1.11 15.86 -13.08
C ALA A 222 -0.86 16.36 -11.66
N GLY A 223 -1.66 15.93 -10.70
CA GLY A 223 -1.39 16.18 -9.29
C GLY A 223 -0.14 15.43 -8.83
N VAL A 224 0.91 16.17 -8.51
CA VAL A 224 2.21 15.67 -8.05
C VAL A 224 2.29 15.73 -6.54
N VAL A 225 1.75 16.80 -5.96
CA VAL A 225 1.70 17.03 -4.53
C VAL A 225 0.27 16.88 -4.04
N LYS A 226 0.10 16.14 -2.97
CA LYS A 226 -1.17 16.06 -2.24
C LYS A 226 -1.08 16.96 -1.02
N HIS A 227 -2.03 17.85 -0.90
CA HIS A 227 -2.26 18.67 0.28
C HIS A 227 -3.54 18.18 0.96
N THR A 228 -3.44 17.72 2.19
CA THR A 228 -4.61 17.30 2.97
C THR A 228 -5.05 18.46 3.83
N ILE A 229 -6.21 19.01 3.52
CA ILE A 229 -6.77 20.15 4.25
C ILE A 229 -7.63 19.58 5.37
N SER A 230 -7.19 19.78 6.60
CA SER A 230 -7.94 19.41 7.80
C SER A 230 -8.45 20.68 8.49
N ARG A 231 -9.74 20.71 8.74
CA ARG A 231 -10.40 21.91 9.34
C ARG A 231 -9.94 22.27 10.75
N SER A 232 -9.07 21.46 11.35
CA SER A 232 -8.73 21.62 12.78
C SER A 232 -7.35 21.22 13.15
N SER A 233 -6.60 20.70 12.22
CA SER A 233 -5.26 20.27 12.56
C SER A 233 -4.33 21.46 12.35
N ILE A 234 -3.63 21.78 13.41
CA ILE A 234 -2.42 22.61 13.34
C ILE A 234 -1.36 21.99 12.42
N PHE A 235 -1.59 20.76 11.99
CA PHE A 235 -0.70 20.03 11.08
C PHE A 235 -1.43 19.70 9.79
N GLU A 236 -0.84 20.07 8.68
CA GLU A 236 -1.24 19.61 7.37
C GLU A 236 -0.21 18.65 6.81
N ILE A 237 -0.70 17.57 6.21
CA ILE A 237 0.15 16.58 5.58
C ILE A 237 0.31 16.94 4.12
N ILE A 238 1.53 17.29 3.74
CA ILE A 238 1.92 17.48 2.34
C ILE A 238 2.68 16.23 1.90
N SER A 239 2.20 15.55 0.88
CA SER A 239 2.83 14.31 0.39
C SER A 239 3.09 14.33 -1.10
N LEU A 240 4.27 13.79 -1.49
CA LEU A 240 4.64 13.58 -2.88
C LEU A 240 3.93 12.33 -3.41
N LYS A 241 3.10 12.51 -4.44
CA LYS A 241 2.28 11.42 -5.02
C LYS A 241 2.96 10.65 -6.15
N LYS A 242 4.05 11.16 -6.64
CA LYS A 242 4.78 10.58 -7.76
C LYS A 242 6.28 10.48 -7.46
N PRO A 243 6.67 9.67 -6.43
CA PRO A 243 8.07 9.48 -6.11
C PRO A 243 8.78 8.78 -7.25
N ILE A 244 10.04 9.13 -7.49
CA ILE A 244 10.85 8.57 -8.57
C ILE A 244 11.55 7.31 -8.14
N LEU A 245 12.16 7.34 -6.96
CA LEU A 245 12.91 6.20 -6.45
C LEU A 245 11.99 5.02 -6.15
N ARG A 246 12.58 3.84 -6.25
CA ARG A 246 11.92 2.57 -6.01
C ARG A 246 12.65 1.81 -4.93
N GLY A 247 11.89 1.24 -4.02
CA GLY A 247 12.38 0.32 -3.01
C GLY A 247 12.11 -1.14 -3.38
N THR A 248 12.39 -2.00 -2.41
CA THR A 248 12.14 -3.44 -2.49
C THR A 248 11.55 -3.95 -1.19
N ILE A 249 10.72 -4.99 -1.30
CA ILE A 249 10.30 -5.85 -0.20
C ILE A 249 11.04 -7.17 -0.34
N ILE A 250 11.95 -7.43 0.57
CA ILE A 250 12.73 -8.67 0.62
C ILE A 250 12.63 -9.32 1.99
N ILE A 251 12.67 -10.64 2.03
CA ILE A 251 12.75 -11.40 3.28
C ILE A 251 14.08 -11.15 3.97
N ASN A 252 14.06 -11.16 5.30
CA ASN A 252 15.28 -11.06 6.10
C ASN A 252 16.01 -12.42 6.08
N PRO A 253 17.27 -12.52 5.62
CA PRO A 253 17.99 -13.78 5.60
C PRO A 253 18.16 -14.44 6.96
N ALA A 254 18.27 -13.65 8.02
CA ALA A 254 18.43 -14.17 9.38
C ALA A 254 17.13 -14.68 10.01
N ASN A 255 15.97 -14.19 9.49
CA ASN A 255 14.64 -14.58 9.96
C ASN A 255 13.64 -14.36 8.81
N PRO A 256 13.64 -15.25 7.84
CA PRO A 256 12.83 -15.11 6.63
C PRO A 256 11.32 -15.27 6.86
#